data_47feb0a8a5367eeddb22bb998932ff48
#
_entry.id   47feb0a8a5367eeddb22bb998932ff48
#
_cell.length_a   1.000
_cell.length_b   1.000
_cell.length_c   1.000
_cell.angle_alpha   90.00
_cell.angle_beta   90.00
_cell.angle_gamma   90.00
#
_symmetry.space_group_name_H-M   'P 1'
#
loop_
_entity.id
_entity.type
_entity.pdbx_description
1 polymer ?
#
loop_
_entity_poly.entity_id
_entity_poly.type
_entity_poly.pdbx_seq_one_letter_code
_entity_poly.pdbx_strand_id
1 'polypeptide(L)'
;MRFRNKPWATEFIAENAYYCIPDPENHRGRWAEIFGNNNPIHIEVGTGKGTFVTEMAKANPSINYIGIELFESVIVKALEKAVAANIPNVKLLNVNAQKLAEYFNTGEVDRVYLNFSDPWPKNRHEKRRLTYKAFIDLYREILVPQGEIHFKTDNRGLFEYSLMSFSEYGLLLKYVSLDLHNSDFEGNIMTEYEEKFSSKGFPIYRSEVKYPE
;
A
#
# COMPACT_ATOMS: atom_id res chain seq x y z
N MET A 1 -9.96 12.50 10.69
CA MET A 1 -9.28 13.78 10.33
C MET A 1 -10.03 14.37 9.14
N ARG A 2 -10.36 15.67 9.13
CA ARG A 2 -11.07 16.29 8.00
C ARG A 2 -9.99 16.86 7.07
N PHE A 3 -9.74 16.21 5.94
CA PHE A 3 -8.79 16.71 4.94
C PHE A 3 -9.37 17.97 4.29
N ARG A 4 -8.57 19.05 4.25
CA ARG A 4 -8.96 20.28 3.57
C ARG A 4 -8.83 20.08 2.07
N ASN A 5 -9.88 20.44 1.33
CA ASN A 5 -9.81 20.50 -0.13
C ASN A 5 -8.70 21.49 -0.55
N LYS A 6 -7.89 21.11 -1.52
CA LYS A 6 -6.85 21.94 -2.12
C LYS A 6 -7.22 22.17 -3.58
N PRO A 7 -7.77 23.32 -3.93
CA PRO A 7 -8.27 23.59 -5.30
C PRO A 7 -7.25 23.33 -6.41
N TRP A 8 -5.95 23.55 -6.11
CA TRP A 8 -4.87 23.34 -7.05
C TRP A 8 -4.49 21.85 -7.26
N ALA A 9 -4.95 20.95 -6.37
CA ALA A 9 -4.54 19.54 -6.41
C ALA A 9 -5.06 18.83 -7.66
N THR A 10 -6.29 19.09 -8.06
CA THR A 10 -6.91 18.48 -9.25
C THR A 10 -6.14 18.85 -10.52
N GLU A 11 -5.77 20.13 -10.68
CA GLU A 11 -4.98 20.62 -11.81
C GLU A 11 -3.58 20.00 -11.83
N PHE A 12 -2.89 20.02 -10.68
CA PHE A 12 -1.56 19.42 -10.54
C PHE A 12 -1.54 17.90 -10.83
N ILE A 13 -2.59 17.17 -10.41
CA ILE A 13 -2.74 15.75 -10.74
C ILE A 13 -2.89 15.56 -12.26
N ALA A 14 -3.73 16.36 -12.91
CA ALA A 14 -3.97 16.28 -14.33
C ALA A 14 -2.70 16.60 -15.15
N GLU A 15 -1.93 17.61 -14.74
CA GLU A 15 -0.65 17.98 -15.37
C GLU A 15 0.44 16.90 -15.22
N ASN A 16 0.32 16.05 -14.20
CA ASN A 16 1.30 14.99 -13.89
C ASN A 16 0.72 13.58 -14.12
N ALA A 17 -0.07 13.39 -15.17
CA ALA A 17 -0.69 12.12 -15.54
C ALA A 17 0.32 10.99 -15.81
N TYR A 18 1.58 11.29 -16.05
CA TYR A 18 2.65 10.29 -16.14
C TYR A 18 2.87 9.56 -14.81
N TYR A 19 2.72 10.25 -13.69
CA TYR A 19 2.88 9.67 -12.35
C TYR A 19 1.55 9.30 -11.70
N CYS A 20 0.53 10.17 -11.78
CA CYS A 20 -0.79 9.90 -11.25
C CYS A 20 -1.74 9.51 -12.39
N ILE A 21 -1.91 8.21 -12.57
CA ILE A 21 -2.58 7.64 -13.73
C ILE A 21 -4.09 7.93 -13.67
N PRO A 22 -4.66 8.62 -14.66
CA PRO A 22 -6.09 8.81 -14.77
C PRO A 22 -6.77 7.53 -15.26
N ASP A 23 -8.04 7.34 -14.89
CA ASP A 23 -8.91 6.25 -15.36
C ASP A 23 -8.22 4.87 -15.35
N PRO A 24 -7.68 4.42 -14.18
CA PRO A 24 -6.85 3.22 -14.10
C PRO A 24 -7.58 1.93 -14.50
N GLU A 25 -8.91 1.93 -14.51
CA GLU A 25 -9.73 0.85 -15.05
C GLU A 25 -9.46 0.55 -16.53
N ASN A 26 -9.06 1.55 -17.29
CA ASN A 26 -8.69 1.40 -18.69
C ASN A 26 -7.32 0.71 -18.88
N HIS A 27 -6.56 0.56 -17.79
CA HIS A 27 -5.22 -0.04 -17.79
C HIS A 27 -5.17 -1.42 -17.14
N ARG A 28 -6.31 -1.95 -16.71
CA ARG A 28 -6.44 -3.29 -16.14
C ARG A 28 -5.85 -4.34 -17.07
N GLY A 29 -4.89 -5.14 -16.57
CA GLY A 29 -4.18 -6.16 -17.35
C GLY A 29 -3.09 -5.62 -18.28
N ARG A 30 -2.79 -4.31 -18.24
CA ARG A 30 -1.81 -3.65 -19.11
C ARG A 30 -0.82 -2.74 -18.39
N TRP A 31 -0.60 -2.98 -17.10
CA TRP A 31 0.34 -2.16 -16.31
C TRP A 31 1.78 -2.25 -16.83
N ALA A 32 2.16 -3.37 -17.43
CA ALA A 32 3.46 -3.51 -18.11
C ALA A 32 3.66 -2.46 -19.23
N GLU A 33 2.60 -2.11 -19.96
CA GLU A 33 2.64 -1.06 -21.00
C GLU A 33 2.83 0.33 -20.36
N ILE A 34 2.16 0.60 -19.23
CA ILE A 34 2.26 1.88 -18.50
C ILE A 34 3.66 2.10 -17.91
N PHE A 35 4.31 1.03 -17.44
CA PHE A 35 5.69 1.08 -16.95
C PHE A 35 6.74 0.95 -18.05
N GLY A 36 6.36 0.43 -19.22
CA GLY A 36 7.27 0.14 -20.32
C GLY A 36 8.21 -1.05 -20.06
N ASN A 37 7.84 -1.94 -19.12
CA ASN A 37 8.61 -3.12 -18.75
C ASN A 37 7.70 -4.19 -18.08
N ASN A 38 8.24 -5.40 -17.90
CA ASN A 38 7.55 -6.53 -17.26
C ASN A 38 8.08 -6.81 -15.83
N ASN A 39 8.58 -5.81 -15.14
CA ASN A 39 9.02 -5.99 -13.74
C ASN A 39 7.84 -6.31 -12.83
N PRO A 40 8.08 -7.04 -11.72
CA PRO A 40 7.05 -7.31 -10.71
C PRO A 40 6.37 -6.02 -10.24
N ILE A 41 5.06 -6.10 -9.95
CA ILE A 41 4.27 -4.96 -9.50
C ILE A 41 3.95 -5.11 -8.02
N HIS A 42 4.41 -4.16 -7.23
CA HIS A 42 4.08 -4.04 -5.82
C HIS A 42 3.14 -2.84 -5.59
N ILE A 43 2.10 -3.01 -4.79
CA ILE A 43 1.18 -1.93 -4.47
C ILE A 43 1.21 -1.56 -2.99
N GLU A 44 1.08 -0.27 -2.67
CA GLU A 44 0.82 0.21 -1.31
C GLU A 44 -0.61 0.76 -1.24
N VAL A 45 -1.45 0.15 -0.40
CA VAL A 45 -2.84 0.58 -0.19
C VAL A 45 -2.91 1.54 0.99
N GLY A 46 -3.35 2.76 0.73
CA GLY A 46 -3.30 3.87 1.68
C GLY A 46 -1.92 4.51 1.73
N THR A 47 -1.33 4.81 0.57
CA THR A 47 0.05 5.32 0.47
C THR A 47 0.28 6.67 1.16
N GLY A 48 -0.79 7.38 1.50
CA GLY A 48 -0.71 8.65 2.21
C GLY A 48 0.11 9.69 1.43
N LYS A 49 1.18 10.19 2.03
CA LYS A 49 2.08 11.18 1.41
C LYS A 49 3.21 10.56 0.58
N GLY A 50 3.21 9.25 0.39
CA GLY A 50 4.01 8.53 -0.58
C GLY A 50 5.48 8.32 -0.25
N THR A 51 5.94 8.60 0.98
CA THR A 51 7.36 8.39 1.33
C THR A 51 7.76 6.93 1.14
N PHE A 52 6.99 6.00 1.68
CA PHE A 52 7.33 4.57 1.59
C PHE A 52 7.40 4.10 0.13
N VAL A 53 6.35 4.32 -0.67
CA VAL A 53 6.30 3.86 -2.06
C VAL A 53 7.41 4.47 -2.92
N THR A 54 7.75 5.75 -2.67
CA THR A 54 8.82 6.47 -3.38
C THR A 54 10.21 5.93 -3.00
N GLU A 55 10.48 5.73 -1.71
CA GLU A 55 11.77 5.19 -1.26
C GLU A 55 11.95 3.71 -1.64
N MET A 56 10.87 2.92 -1.61
CA MET A 56 10.89 1.54 -2.13
C MET A 56 11.24 1.51 -3.61
N ALA A 57 10.66 2.40 -4.42
CA ALA A 57 10.94 2.48 -5.85
C ALA A 57 12.40 2.87 -6.14
N LYS A 58 12.97 3.80 -5.36
CA LYS A 58 14.39 4.17 -5.46
C LYS A 58 15.32 3.00 -5.12
N ALA A 59 15.00 2.30 -4.03
CA ALA A 59 15.84 1.20 -3.54
C ALA A 59 15.78 -0.04 -4.44
N ASN A 60 14.70 -0.19 -5.22
CA ASN A 60 14.44 -1.39 -6.01
C ASN A 60 14.05 -1.03 -7.46
N PRO A 61 14.99 -0.62 -8.32
CA PRO A 61 14.70 -0.16 -9.67
C PRO A 61 14.16 -1.26 -10.60
N SER A 62 14.31 -2.54 -10.24
CA SER A 62 13.77 -3.71 -10.96
C SER A 62 12.35 -4.10 -10.54
N ILE A 63 11.68 -3.30 -9.71
CA ILE A 63 10.30 -3.51 -9.25
C ILE A 63 9.50 -2.26 -9.55
N ASN A 64 8.28 -2.43 -10.07
CA ASN A 64 7.32 -1.36 -10.29
C ASN A 64 6.47 -1.16 -9.05
N TYR A 65 6.25 0.08 -8.65
CA TYR A 65 5.46 0.42 -7.47
C TYR A 65 4.24 1.25 -7.83
N ILE A 66 3.10 0.92 -7.20
CA ILE A 66 1.86 1.71 -7.35
C ILE A 66 1.35 2.09 -5.96
N GLY A 67 1.31 3.39 -5.69
CA GLY A 67 0.70 3.95 -4.48
C GLY A 67 -0.78 4.27 -4.69
N ILE A 68 -1.65 3.77 -3.82
CA ILE A 68 -3.11 3.95 -3.89
C ILE A 68 -3.58 4.78 -2.72
N GLU A 69 -4.27 5.88 -2.98
CA GLU A 69 -4.82 6.77 -1.95
C GLU A 69 -6.19 7.32 -2.38
N LEU A 70 -7.14 7.28 -1.44
CA LEU A 70 -8.50 7.74 -1.69
C LEU A 70 -8.60 9.27 -1.75
N PHE A 71 -7.85 9.97 -0.90
CA PHE A 71 -7.99 11.40 -0.72
C PHE A 71 -7.05 12.20 -1.62
N GLU A 72 -7.61 12.93 -2.57
CA GLU A 72 -6.88 13.81 -3.49
C GLU A 72 -5.93 14.79 -2.77
N SER A 73 -6.41 15.42 -1.69
CA SER A 73 -5.60 16.35 -0.89
C SER A 73 -4.41 15.71 -0.17
N VAL A 74 -4.35 14.39 -0.15
CA VAL A 74 -3.25 13.60 0.44
C VAL A 74 -2.33 13.09 -0.65
N ILE A 75 -2.86 12.41 -1.69
CA ILE A 75 -2.06 11.82 -2.78
C ILE A 75 -1.24 12.88 -3.54
N VAL A 76 -1.73 14.13 -3.61
CA VAL A 76 -0.98 15.23 -4.23
C VAL A 76 0.40 15.43 -3.58
N LYS A 77 0.57 15.07 -2.30
CA LYS A 77 1.88 15.11 -1.64
C LYS A 77 2.79 13.94 -2.04
N ALA A 78 2.21 12.78 -2.33
CA ALA A 78 2.94 11.66 -2.92
C ALA A 78 3.39 12.01 -4.35
N LEU A 79 2.50 12.65 -5.10
CA LEU A 79 2.78 13.10 -6.46
C LEU A 79 3.92 14.13 -6.51
N GLU A 80 3.91 15.15 -5.64
CA GLU A 80 5.02 16.10 -5.51
C GLU A 80 6.37 15.39 -5.32
N LYS A 81 6.40 14.34 -4.49
CA LYS A 81 7.63 13.56 -4.23
C LYS A 81 8.05 12.73 -5.44
N ALA A 82 7.10 12.04 -6.10
CA ALA A 82 7.39 11.22 -7.28
C ALA A 82 7.95 12.08 -8.42
N VAL A 83 7.33 13.24 -8.67
CA VAL A 83 7.79 14.21 -9.68
C VAL A 83 9.18 14.75 -9.33
N ALA A 84 9.37 15.24 -8.11
CA ALA A 84 10.66 15.81 -7.67
C ALA A 84 11.81 14.79 -7.72
N ALA A 85 11.51 13.52 -7.42
CA ALA A 85 12.49 12.44 -7.45
C ALA A 85 12.75 11.88 -8.85
N ASN A 86 11.90 12.20 -9.84
CA ASN A 86 11.97 11.73 -11.23
C ASN A 86 12.15 10.20 -11.35
N ILE A 87 11.35 9.44 -10.59
CA ILE A 87 11.47 7.99 -10.49
C ILE A 87 10.54 7.32 -11.50
N PRO A 88 11.05 6.56 -12.49
CA PRO A 88 10.22 5.99 -13.57
C PRO A 88 9.34 4.82 -13.11
N ASN A 89 9.78 4.06 -12.10
CA ASN A 89 9.13 2.84 -11.61
C ASN A 89 8.14 3.08 -10.47
N VAL A 90 7.59 4.30 -10.33
CA VAL A 90 6.50 4.61 -9.40
C VAL A 90 5.32 5.22 -10.15
N LYS A 91 4.11 4.76 -9.83
CA LYS A 91 2.84 5.34 -10.27
C LYS A 91 1.93 5.53 -9.05
N LEU A 92 0.94 6.41 -9.20
CA LEU A 92 -0.03 6.74 -8.14
C LEU A 92 -1.44 6.62 -8.71
N LEU A 93 -2.38 6.15 -7.87
CA LEU A 93 -3.80 6.05 -8.21
C LEU A 93 -4.63 6.77 -7.15
N ASN A 94 -5.39 7.78 -7.54
CA ASN A 94 -6.33 8.45 -6.66
C ASN A 94 -7.69 7.75 -6.72
N VAL A 95 -7.81 6.59 -6.10
CA VAL A 95 -8.97 5.70 -6.21
C VAL A 95 -9.34 5.04 -4.89
N ASN A 96 -10.54 4.44 -4.86
CA ASN A 96 -11.01 3.64 -3.74
C ASN A 96 -10.46 2.20 -3.81
N ALA A 97 -9.69 1.79 -2.82
CA ALA A 97 -9.14 0.44 -2.73
C ALA A 97 -10.19 -0.70 -2.64
N GLN A 98 -11.45 -0.39 -2.35
CA GLN A 98 -12.53 -1.37 -2.42
C GLN A 98 -12.81 -1.87 -3.85
N LYS A 99 -12.22 -1.22 -4.85
CA LYS A 99 -12.40 -1.49 -6.28
C LYS A 99 -11.13 -2.00 -6.96
N LEU A 100 -10.18 -2.56 -6.21
CA LEU A 100 -8.89 -3.02 -6.75
C LEU A 100 -9.05 -3.95 -7.97
N ALA A 101 -10.04 -4.84 -7.96
CA ALA A 101 -10.33 -5.74 -9.09
C ALA A 101 -10.83 -5.01 -10.36
N GLU A 102 -11.25 -3.74 -10.26
CA GLU A 102 -11.55 -2.92 -11.44
C GLU A 102 -10.26 -2.35 -12.07
N TYR A 103 -9.18 -2.22 -11.30
CA TYR A 103 -7.92 -1.60 -11.71
C TYR A 103 -6.82 -2.59 -12.06
N PHE A 104 -6.86 -3.78 -11.46
CA PHE A 104 -5.88 -4.84 -11.68
C PHE A 104 -6.56 -6.12 -12.16
N ASN A 105 -5.91 -6.83 -13.07
CA ASN A 105 -6.34 -8.14 -13.50
C ASN A 105 -5.92 -9.22 -12.49
N THR A 106 -6.49 -10.40 -12.61
CA THR A 106 -6.10 -11.56 -11.81
C THR A 106 -4.63 -11.88 -12.02
N GLY A 107 -3.87 -11.97 -10.91
CA GLY A 107 -2.46 -12.31 -10.95
C GLY A 107 -1.56 -11.22 -11.55
N GLU A 108 -1.94 -9.94 -11.47
CA GLU A 108 -1.14 -8.82 -12.01
C GLU A 108 -0.27 -8.14 -10.96
N VAL A 109 -0.49 -8.42 -9.68
CA VAL A 109 0.24 -7.82 -8.56
C VAL A 109 1.06 -8.88 -7.82
N ASP A 110 2.31 -8.59 -7.51
CA ASP A 110 3.19 -9.54 -6.81
C ASP A 110 3.13 -9.37 -5.27
N ARG A 111 2.91 -8.13 -4.80
CA ARG A 111 2.88 -7.83 -3.36
C ARG A 111 2.00 -6.65 -3.01
N VAL A 112 1.31 -6.76 -1.87
CA VAL A 112 0.53 -5.68 -1.26
C VAL A 112 1.20 -5.23 0.03
N TYR A 113 1.41 -3.92 0.18
CA TYR A 113 1.83 -3.28 1.42
C TYR A 113 0.66 -2.55 2.07
N LEU A 114 0.50 -2.76 3.38
CA LEU A 114 -0.46 -2.11 4.25
C LEU A 114 0.29 -1.44 5.40
N ASN A 115 0.57 -0.15 5.30
CA ASN A 115 1.36 0.58 6.27
C ASN A 115 0.49 1.56 7.05
N PHE A 116 0.35 1.38 8.37
CA PHE A 116 -0.30 2.31 9.29
C PHE A 116 -1.73 2.71 8.88
N SER A 117 -2.48 1.76 8.32
CA SER A 117 -3.89 1.97 7.98
C SER A 117 -4.73 2.28 9.21
N ASP A 118 -5.86 2.98 9.01
CA ASP A 118 -6.78 3.33 10.09
C ASP A 118 -7.25 2.08 10.86
N PRO A 119 -7.13 2.07 12.19
CA PRO A 119 -7.45 0.88 13.00
C PRO A 119 -8.95 0.60 13.16
N TRP A 120 -9.82 1.57 12.92
CA TRP A 120 -11.28 1.45 13.05
C TRP A 120 -11.68 0.65 14.32
N PRO A 121 -11.44 1.19 15.56
CA PRO A 121 -11.49 0.40 16.78
C PRO A 121 -12.90 -0.10 17.14
N LYS A 122 -13.96 0.51 16.59
CA LYS A 122 -15.35 0.09 16.87
C LYS A 122 -15.72 -1.10 15.99
N ASN A 123 -16.30 -2.16 16.57
CA ASN A 123 -16.71 -3.38 15.85
C ASN A 123 -17.61 -3.09 14.63
N ARG A 124 -18.55 -2.12 14.75
CA ARG A 124 -19.41 -1.72 13.62
C ARG A 124 -18.65 -1.16 12.40
N HIS A 125 -17.36 -0.83 12.55
CA HIS A 125 -16.47 -0.32 11.50
C HIS A 125 -15.46 -1.35 11.04
N GLU A 126 -15.51 -2.57 11.50
CA GLU A 126 -14.59 -3.66 11.20
C GLU A 126 -14.37 -3.83 9.68
N LYS A 127 -15.43 -3.77 8.90
CA LYS A 127 -15.41 -3.91 7.43
C LYS A 127 -14.57 -2.84 6.71
N ARG A 128 -14.14 -1.79 7.43
CA ARG A 128 -13.28 -0.73 6.89
C ARG A 128 -11.79 -1.01 7.06
N ARG A 129 -11.43 -1.99 7.90
CA ARG A 129 -10.04 -2.38 8.09
C ARG A 129 -9.51 -3.01 6.82
N LEU A 130 -8.32 -2.59 6.38
CA LEU A 130 -7.69 -3.13 5.16
C LEU A 130 -7.27 -4.61 5.29
N THR A 131 -7.33 -5.16 6.50
CA THR A 131 -7.11 -6.58 6.82
C THR A 131 -8.42 -7.35 7.07
N TYR A 132 -9.58 -6.73 6.81
CA TYR A 132 -10.87 -7.42 6.87
C TYR A 132 -11.01 -8.40 5.70
N LYS A 133 -11.74 -9.51 5.91
CA LYS A 133 -11.92 -10.59 4.93
C LYS A 133 -12.21 -10.12 3.51
N ALA A 134 -13.12 -9.15 3.33
CA ALA A 134 -13.47 -8.66 1.99
C ALA A 134 -12.29 -8.01 1.25
N PHE A 135 -11.34 -7.37 1.97
CA PHE A 135 -10.11 -6.87 1.37
C PHE A 135 -9.12 -8.01 1.07
N ILE A 136 -9.03 -9.02 1.95
CA ILE A 136 -8.20 -10.20 1.69
C ILE A 136 -8.71 -10.95 0.45
N ASP A 137 -10.02 -11.05 0.24
CA ASP A 137 -10.63 -11.58 -0.99
C ASP A 137 -10.18 -10.79 -2.23
N LEU A 138 -10.21 -9.44 -2.18
CA LEU A 138 -9.74 -8.56 -3.26
C LEU A 138 -8.24 -8.73 -3.53
N TYR A 139 -7.42 -8.82 -2.49
CA TYR A 139 -5.98 -9.05 -2.67
C TYR A 139 -5.71 -10.42 -3.30
N ARG A 140 -6.46 -11.46 -2.90
CA ARG A 140 -6.35 -12.79 -3.53
C ARG A 140 -6.64 -12.76 -5.02
N GLU A 141 -7.62 -11.96 -5.43
CA GLU A 141 -7.99 -11.85 -6.85
C GLU A 141 -6.88 -11.25 -7.70
N ILE A 142 -6.22 -10.20 -7.21
CA ILE A 142 -5.23 -9.45 -7.98
C ILE A 142 -3.80 -9.96 -7.84
N LEU A 143 -3.48 -10.69 -6.75
CA LEU A 143 -2.15 -11.20 -6.49
C LEU A 143 -1.83 -12.43 -7.35
N VAL A 144 -0.56 -12.54 -7.75
CA VAL A 144 -0.01 -13.77 -8.34
C VAL A 144 -0.15 -14.95 -7.37
N PRO A 145 -0.10 -16.21 -7.83
CA PRO A 145 -0.01 -17.36 -6.94
C PRO A 145 1.12 -17.18 -5.91
N GLN A 146 0.83 -17.44 -4.63
CA GLN A 146 1.76 -17.19 -3.51
C GLN A 146 2.17 -15.72 -3.31
N GLY A 147 1.45 -14.77 -3.89
CA GLY A 147 1.63 -13.34 -3.64
C GLY A 147 1.51 -12.99 -2.16
N GLU A 148 2.17 -11.93 -1.75
CA GLU A 148 2.38 -11.60 -0.34
C GLU A 148 1.62 -10.34 0.09
N ILE A 149 1.21 -10.31 1.35
CA ILE A 149 0.73 -9.11 2.03
C ILE A 149 1.71 -8.79 3.17
N HIS A 150 2.30 -7.60 3.13
CA HIS A 150 3.17 -7.07 4.17
C HIS A 150 2.43 -5.98 4.94
N PHE A 151 2.30 -6.16 6.23
CA PHE A 151 1.52 -5.29 7.10
C PHE A 151 2.35 -4.71 8.23
N LYS A 152 2.30 -3.39 8.43
CA LYS A 152 2.92 -2.66 9.55
C LYS A 152 1.91 -1.76 10.24
N THR A 153 1.97 -1.68 11.58
CA THR A 153 1.16 -0.77 12.39
C THR A 153 1.81 -0.56 13.77
N ASP A 154 1.55 0.59 14.39
CA ASP A 154 1.83 0.86 15.81
C ASP A 154 0.63 0.50 16.69
N ASN A 155 -0.52 0.17 16.10
CA ASN A 155 -1.74 -0.15 16.82
C ASN A 155 -1.81 -1.65 17.15
N ARG A 156 -1.55 -2.01 18.41
CA ARG A 156 -1.58 -3.40 18.89
C ARG A 156 -2.91 -4.09 18.61
N GLY A 157 -4.04 -3.43 18.87
CA GLY A 157 -5.36 -4.05 18.68
C GLY A 157 -5.67 -4.34 17.21
N LEU A 158 -5.23 -3.46 16.29
CA LEU A 158 -5.33 -3.75 14.86
C LEU A 158 -4.38 -4.89 14.46
N PHE A 159 -3.18 -4.95 15.04
CA PHE A 159 -2.22 -6.02 14.75
C PHE A 159 -2.76 -7.40 15.18
N GLU A 160 -3.26 -7.51 16.43
CA GLU A 160 -3.87 -8.74 16.94
C GLU A 160 -5.06 -9.18 16.07
N TYR A 161 -5.95 -8.24 15.73
CA TYR A 161 -7.06 -8.50 14.83
C TYR A 161 -6.58 -9.00 13.46
N SER A 162 -5.54 -8.36 12.88
CA SER A 162 -5.04 -8.71 11.55
C SER A 162 -4.45 -10.11 11.52
N LEU A 163 -3.69 -10.50 12.54
CA LEU A 163 -3.16 -11.86 12.65
C LEU A 163 -4.29 -12.91 12.70
N MET A 164 -5.36 -12.64 13.47
CA MET A 164 -6.54 -13.51 13.52
C MET A 164 -7.22 -13.58 12.15
N SER A 165 -7.46 -12.44 11.50
CA SER A 165 -8.09 -12.38 10.18
C SER A 165 -7.29 -13.14 9.11
N PHE A 166 -5.97 -13.01 9.10
CA PHE A 166 -5.08 -13.75 8.19
C PHE A 166 -5.13 -15.26 8.47
N SER A 167 -5.08 -15.66 9.74
CA SER A 167 -5.16 -17.05 10.16
C SER A 167 -6.51 -17.70 9.81
N GLU A 168 -7.63 -17.03 10.11
CA GLU A 168 -8.98 -17.51 9.78
C GLU A 168 -9.21 -17.62 8.26
N TYR A 169 -8.54 -16.75 7.48
CA TYR A 169 -8.57 -16.83 6.02
C TYR A 169 -7.71 -17.97 5.46
N GLY A 170 -6.81 -18.52 6.25
CA GLY A 170 -5.89 -19.60 5.86
C GLY A 170 -4.59 -19.09 5.22
N LEU A 171 -4.20 -17.83 5.45
CA LEU A 171 -2.91 -17.32 4.99
C LEU A 171 -1.76 -17.88 5.82
N LEU A 172 -0.63 -18.13 5.17
CA LEU A 172 0.60 -18.61 5.82
C LEU A 172 1.41 -17.43 6.35
N LEU A 173 1.69 -17.43 7.65
CA LEU A 173 2.60 -16.46 8.26
C LEU A 173 4.05 -16.79 7.85
N LYS A 174 4.72 -15.82 7.25
CA LYS A 174 6.16 -15.87 6.88
C LYS A 174 7.04 -15.19 7.91
N TYR A 175 6.56 -14.06 8.43
CA TYR A 175 7.30 -13.25 9.39
C TYR A 175 6.33 -12.54 10.35
N VAL A 176 6.72 -12.43 11.61
CA VAL A 176 6.03 -11.65 12.64
C VAL A 176 7.08 -10.98 13.52
N SER A 177 6.92 -9.68 13.73
CA SER A 177 7.67 -8.92 14.74
C SER A 177 6.72 -8.10 15.61
N LEU A 178 6.93 -8.14 16.90
CA LEU A 178 6.19 -7.31 17.88
C LEU A 178 6.93 -6.00 18.20
N ASP A 179 8.16 -5.86 17.70
CA ASP A 179 8.97 -4.64 17.80
C ASP A 179 9.99 -4.64 16.65
N LEU A 180 9.56 -4.11 15.51
CA LEU A 180 10.34 -4.14 14.27
C LEU A 180 11.70 -3.45 14.41
N HIS A 181 11.75 -2.30 15.11
CA HIS A 181 12.95 -1.49 15.23
C HIS A 181 14.01 -2.10 16.16
N ASN A 182 13.61 -3.01 17.04
CA ASN A 182 14.49 -3.78 17.93
C ASN A 182 14.64 -5.24 17.48
N SER A 183 14.25 -5.56 16.23
CA SER A 183 14.38 -6.90 15.64
C SER A 183 15.58 -6.98 14.69
N ASP A 184 15.93 -8.20 14.26
CA ASP A 184 16.97 -8.47 13.25
C ASP A 184 16.49 -8.21 11.81
N PHE A 185 15.36 -7.52 11.63
CA PHE A 185 14.81 -7.24 10.30
C PHE A 185 15.65 -6.17 9.58
N GLU A 186 16.26 -6.55 8.48
CA GLU A 186 17.07 -5.64 7.66
C GLU A 186 16.25 -5.02 6.51
N GLY A 187 16.66 -3.82 6.06
CA GLY A 187 16.08 -3.15 4.89
C GLY A 187 14.69 -2.55 5.13
N ASN A 188 14.32 -2.26 6.38
CA ASN A 188 13.06 -1.57 6.65
C ASN A 188 13.08 -0.14 6.10
N ILE A 189 12.17 0.15 5.17
CA ILE A 189 11.91 1.51 4.70
C ILE A 189 10.74 2.06 5.50
N MET A 190 10.97 3.19 6.18
CA MET A 190 9.97 3.80 7.04
C MET A 190 9.00 4.69 6.26
N THR A 191 7.75 4.76 6.73
CA THR A 191 6.83 5.83 6.39
C THR A 191 7.12 7.06 7.25
N GLU A 192 6.63 8.25 6.86
CA GLU A 192 6.70 9.46 7.72
C GLU A 192 6.00 9.25 9.07
N TYR A 193 4.93 8.44 9.07
CA TYR A 193 4.21 8.10 10.28
C TYR A 193 5.05 7.20 11.20
N GLU A 194 5.70 6.19 10.64
CA GLU A 194 6.59 5.27 11.34
C GLU A 194 7.74 6.02 12.01
N GLU A 195 8.45 6.85 11.27
CA GLU A 195 9.55 7.68 11.79
C GLU A 195 9.11 8.51 13.00
N LYS A 196 7.95 9.16 12.87
CA LYS A 196 7.40 10.00 13.95
C LYS A 196 7.05 9.21 15.21
N PHE A 197 6.52 7.99 15.11
CA PHE A 197 6.07 7.23 16.25
C PHE A 197 7.15 6.34 16.84
N SER A 198 8.03 5.76 16.03
CA SER A 198 9.19 5.02 16.51
C SER A 198 10.16 5.92 17.27
N SER A 199 10.40 7.16 16.81
CA SER A 199 11.22 8.14 17.54
C SER A 199 10.68 8.54 18.93
N LYS A 200 9.39 8.24 19.20
CA LYS A 200 8.75 8.42 20.49
C LYS A 200 8.74 7.15 21.36
N GLY A 201 9.40 6.08 20.91
CA GLY A 201 9.49 4.81 21.60
C GLY A 201 8.25 3.90 21.44
N PHE A 202 7.35 4.18 20.50
CA PHE A 202 6.25 3.26 20.20
C PHE A 202 6.78 2.05 19.43
N PRO A 203 6.46 0.81 19.85
CA PRO A 203 6.81 -0.37 19.09
C PRO A 203 6.05 -0.40 17.75
N ILE A 204 6.72 -0.83 16.72
CA ILE A 204 6.12 -1.06 15.40
C ILE A 204 5.96 -2.57 15.21
N TYR A 205 4.73 -3.00 15.00
CA TYR A 205 4.37 -4.38 14.70
C TYR A 205 4.46 -4.61 13.20
N ARG A 206 5.01 -5.77 12.80
CA ARG A 206 5.08 -6.19 11.40
C ARG A 206 4.66 -7.64 11.26
N SER A 207 3.90 -7.95 10.21
CA SER A 207 3.67 -9.31 9.73
C SER A 207 3.76 -9.39 8.22
N GLU A 208 4.24 -10.53 7.73
CA GLU A 208 4.24 -10.89 6.33
C GLU A 208 3.48 -12.21 6.17
N VAL A 209 2.53 -12.23 5.27
CA VAL A 209 1.71 -13.41 5.00
C VAL A 209 1.66 -13.67 3.50
N LYS A 210 1.44 -14.92 3.12
CA LYS A 210 1.22 -15.33 1.73
C LYS A 210 0.02 -16.24 1.60
N TYR A 211 -0.56 -16.29 0.42
CA TYR A 211 -1.56 -17.31 0.10
C TYR A 211 -0.89 -18.69 -0.01
N PRO A 212 -1.56 -19.75 0.47
CA PRO A 212 -1.11 -21.12 0.22
C PRO A 212 -1.17 -21.46 -1.28
N GLU A 213 -0.48 -22.54 -1.65
CA GLU A 213 -0.53 -23.12 -3.01
C GLU A 213 -1.93 -23.61 -3.37
#